data_4dd82d3651a8dbfc12671bc9757a3c47
#
_entry.id   4dd82d3651a8dbfc12671bc9757a3c47
#
_cell.length_a   1.000
_cell.length_b   1.000
_cell.length_c   1.000
_cell.angle_alpha   90.00
_cell.angle_beta   90.00
_cell.angle_gamma   90.00
#
_symmetry.space_group_name_H-M   'P 1'
#
loop_
_entity.id
_entity.type
_entity.pdbx_description
1 polymer ?
#
loop_
_entity_poly.entity_id
_entity_poly.type
_entity_poly.pdbx_seq_one_letter_code
_entity_poly.pdbx_strand_id
1 'polypeptide(L)'
;MELTGRAACKSMSRAQEHLAQANGHIAELKVRIVRQRVIVKYALDTGQRAEMAESLLDALEGSLRLFEKHRVLILGQLPRQPSE
;
A
#
# COMPACT_ATOMS: atom_id res chain seq x y z
N MET A 1 -22.54 21.73 15.21
CA MET A 1 -22.13 21.95 14.17
C MET A 1 -21.33 20.98 13.53
N GLU A 2 -20.46 21.29 12.77
CA GLU A 2 -19.76 20.35 12.05
C GLU A 2 -18.99 19.46 12.89
N LEU A 3 -18.61 19.87 14.03
CA LEU A 3 -17.87 19.02 14.90
C LEU A 3 -18.57 17.77 15.24
N THR A 4 -19.86 17.86 15.47
CA THR A 4 -20.64 16.70 15.78
C THR A 4 -20.66 15.74 14.65
N GLY A 5 -20.91 16.23 13.48
CA GLY A 5 -20.97 15.38 12.33
C GLY A 5 -19.64 14.74 12.07
N ARG A 6 -18.60 15.50 12.29
CA ARG A 6 -17.30 14.96 12.07
C ARG A 6 -16.96 13.89 13.03
N ALA A 7 -17.34 14.05 14.27
CA ALA A 7 -17.07 13.05 15.25
C ALA A 7 -17.77 11.75 14.93
N ALA A 8 -18.98 11.84 14.48
CA ALA A 8 -19.70 10.64 14.12
C ALA A 8 -19.04 9.97 12.96
N CYS A 9 -18.65 10.72 11.98
CA CYS A 9 -17.98 10.14 10.86
C CYS A 9 -16.67 9.53 11.28
N LYS A 10 -15.97 10.15 12.19
CA LYS A 10 -14.75 9.61 12.62
C LYS A 10 -14.89 8.28 13.21
N SER A 11 -15.81 8.10 14.08
CA SER A 11 -15.93 6.85 14.73
C SER A 11 -16.19 5.75 13.76
N MET A 12 -17.03 5.99 12.75
CA MET A 12 -17.34 4.99 11.86
C MET A 12 -16.28 4.76 10.86
N SER A 13 -15.58 5.77 10.54
CA SER A 13 -14.68 5.65 9.43
C SER A 13 -13.25 5.36 9.81
N ARG A 14 -12.97 5.06 11.06
CA ARG A 14 -11.61 4.79 11.44
C ARG A 14 -11.01 3.64 10.64
N ALA A 15 -11.71 2.54 10.56
CA ALA A 15 -11.23 1.43 9.77
C ALA A 15 -11.23 1.77 8.30
N GLN A 16 -12.19 2.57 7.87
CA GLN A 16 -12.22 2.99 6.48
C GLN A 16 -11.07 3.91 6.15
N GLU A 17 -10.70 4.78 7.08
CA GLU A 17 -9.55 5.64 6.89
C GLU A 17 -8.28 4.81 6.78
N HIS A 18 -8.15 3.82 7.63
CA HIS A 18 -6.99 2.95 7.58
C HIS A 18 -6.95 2.19 6.26
N LEU A 19 -8.10 1.77 5.78
CA LEU A 19 -8.17 1.08 4.51
C LEU A 19 -7.76 2.01 3.37
N ALA A 20 -8.23 3.26 3.41
CA ALA A 20 -7.86 4.22 2.37
C ALA A 20 -6.36 4.48 2.38
N GLN A 21 -5.78 4.60 3.56
CA GLN A 21 -4.34 4.79 3.66
C GLN A 21 -3.60 3.58 3.14
N ALA A 22 -4.06 2.38 3.50
CA ALA A 22 -3.41 1.16 3.04
C ALA A 22 -3.48 1.08 1.52
N ASN A 23 -4.64 1.39 0.94
CA ASN A 23 -4.78 1.38 -0.50
C ASN A 23 -3.84 2.37 -1.16
N GLY A 24 -3.69 3.56 -0.57
CA GLY A 24 -2.79 4.57 -1.09
C GLY A 24 -1.35 4.11 -1.05
N HIS A 25 -0.94 3.52 0.06
CA HIS A 25 0.42 3.01 0.19
C HIS A 25 0.69 1.88 -0.79
N ILE A 26 -0.28 1.00 -0.96
CA ILE A 26 -0.13 -0.11 -1.89
C ILE A 26 0.00 0.42 -3.32
N ALA A 27 -0.82 1.39 -3.69
CA ALA A 27 -0.75 1.96 -5.02
C ALA A 27 0.61 2.63 -5.26
N GLU A 28 1.09 3.36 -4.27
CA GLU A 28 2.40 3.98 -4.37
C GLU A 28 3.49 2.96 -4.51
N LEU A 29 3.43 1.92 -3.71
CA LEU A 29 4.44 0.88 -3.77
C LEU A 29 4.45 0.20 -5.12
N LYS A 30 3.29 -0.04 -5.70
CA LYS A 30 3.23 -0.66 -7.01
C LYS A 30 3.89 0.20 -8.07
N VAL A 31 3.69 1.51 -7.99
CA VAL A 31 4.35 2.41 -8.93
C VAL A 31 5.85 2.38 -8.73
N ARG A 32 6.30 2.39 -7.48
CA ARG A 32 7.72 2.34 -7.19
C ARG A 32 8.35 1.05 -7.66
N ILE A 33 7.63 -0.05 -7.51
CA ILE A 33 8.14 -1.34 -7.93
C ILE A 33 8.32 -1.36 -9.44
N VAL A 34 7.33 -0.84 -10.17
CA VAL A 34 7.45 -0.80 -11.63
C VAL A 34 8.66 0.03 -12.04
N ARG A 35 8.84 1.18 -11.42
CA ARG A 35 9.98 2.03 -11.72
C ARG A 35 11.28 1.34 -11.39
N GLN A 36 11.31 0.66 -10.26
CA GLN A 36 12.53 0.00 -9.82
C GLN A 36 12.88 -1.16 -10.73
N ARG A 37 11.88 -1.85 -11.26
CA ARG A 37 12.14 -2.93 -12.20
C ARG A 37 12.79 -2.40 -13.46
N VAL A 38 12.37 -1.23 -13.92
CA VAL A 38 12.97 -0.61 -15.07
C VAL A 38 14.42 -0.26 -14.78
N ILE A 39 14.68 0.28 -13.60
CA ILE A 39 16.03 0.63 -13.21
C ILE A 39 16.93 -0.60 -13.15
N VAL A 40 16.44 -1.69 -12.60
CA VAL A 40 17.21 -2.91 -12.53
C VAL A 40 17.52 -3.42 -13.94
N LYS A 41 16.50 -3.43 -14.78
CA LYS A 41 16.70 -3.90 -16.13
C LYS A 41 17.72 -3.06 -16.87
N TYR A 42 17.64 -1.75 -16.72
CA TYR A 42 18.59 -0.87 -17.37
C TYR A 42 20.01 -1.13 -16.86
N ALA A 43 20.17 -1.30 -15.57
CA ALA A 43 21.47 -1.57 -15.00
C ALA A 43 22.04 -2.89 -15.54
N LEU A 44 21.20 -3.91 -15.61
CA LEU A 44 21.66 -5.19 -16.13
C LEU A 44 21.99 -5.11 -17.62
N ASP A 45 21.16 -4.42 -18.38
CA ASP A 45 21.36 -4.30 -19.82
C ASP A 45 22.61 -3.52 -20.16
N THR A 46 22.98 -2.55 -19.32
CA THR A 46 24.14 -1.72 -19.61
C THR A 46 25.40 -2.21 -18.90
N GLY A 47 25.31 -3.34 -18.21
CA GLY A 47 26.47 -3.89 -17.55
C GLY A 47 26.84 -3.19 -16.25
N GLN A 48 25.94 -2.41 -15.71
CA GLN A 48 26.21 -1.75 -14.46
C GLN A 48 25.87 -2.67 -13.31
N ARG A 49 26.42 -2.34 -12.14
CA ARG A 49 26.11 -3.14 -10.98
C ARG A 49 24.68 -2.90 -10.56
N ALA A 50 23.94 -3.95 -10.45
CA ALA A 50 22.52 -3.85 -10.14
C ALA A 50 22.18 -4.34 -8.75
N GLU A 51 23.16 -4.68 -7.94
CA GLU A 51 22.90 -5.29 -6.64
C GLU A 51 22.06 -4.41 -5.73
N MET A 52 22.43 -3.13 -5.64
CA MET A 52 21.68 -2.23 -4.79
C MET A 52 20.28 -2.02 -5.34
N ALA A 53 20.16 -1.90 -6.65
CA ALA A 53 18.86 -1.72 -7.27
C ALA A 53 17.98 -2.94 -7.03
N GLU A 54 18.56 -4.13 -7.10
CA GLU A 54 17.81 -5.34 -6.84
C GLU A 54 17.41 -5.45 -5.38
N SER A 55 18.30 -5.06 -4.47
CA SER A 55 17.98 -5.05 -3.05
C SER A 55 16.82 -4.11 -2.77
N LEU A 56 16.83 -2.96 -3.39
CA LEU A 56 15.75 -2.02 -3.19
C LEU A 56 14.44 -2.58 -3.73
N LEU A 57 14.50 -3.24 -4.88
CA LEU A 57 13.31 -3.86 -5.44
C LEU A 57 12.76 -4.93 -4.49
N ASP A 58 13.63 -5.77 -3.93
CA ASP A 58 13.20 -6.78 -2.99
C ASP A 58 12.55 -6.15 -1.76
N ALA A 59 13.14 -5.06 -1.27
CA ALA A 59 12.57 -4.38 -0.11
C ALA A 59 11.20 -3.81 -0.43
N LEU A 60 11.05 -3.24 -1.62
CA LEU A 60 9.76 -2.69 -2.02
C LEU A 60 8.70 -3.78 -2.15
N GLU A 61 9.09 -4.91 -2.73
CA GLU A 61 8.15 -6.01 -2.89
C GLU A 61 7.77 -6.61 -1.54
N GLY A 62 8.74 -6.67 -0.62
CA GLY A 62 8.45 -7.13 0.72
C GLY A 62 7.49 -6.21 1.45
N SER A 63 7.70 -4.90 1.28
CA SER A 63 6.80 -3.92 1.87
C SER A 63 5.40 -4.04 1.30
N LEU A 64 5.32 -4.25 0.00
CA LEU A 64 4.02 -4.40 -0.64
C LEU A 64 3.27 -5.59 -0.04
N ARG A 65 3.93 -6.71 0.11
CA ARG A 65 3.29 -7.89 0.67
C ARG A 65 2.81 -7.63 2.08
N LEU A 66 3.59 -6.89 2.86
CA LEU A 66 3.21 -6.56 4.21
C LEU A 66 1.99 -5.66 4.24
N PHE A 67 1.97 -4.64 3.37
CA PHE A 67 0.84 -3.75 3.32
C PHE A 67 -0.42 -4.46 2.82
N GLU A 68 -0.27 -5.40 1.90
CA GLU A 68 -1.42 -6.15 1.43
C GLU A 68 -1.99 -7.03 2.53
N LYS A 69 -1.12 -7.63 3.32
CA LYS A 69 -1.56 -8.43 4.44
C LYS A 69 -2.28 -7.55 5.47
N HIS A 70 -1.72 -6.40 5.73
CA HIS A 70 -2.32 -5.46 6.66
C HIS A 70 -3.68 -5.00 6.15
N ARG A 71 -3.80 -4.78 4.85
CA ARG A 71 -5.05 -4.40 4.25
C ARG A 71 -6.13 -5.45 4.45
N VAL A 72 -5.76 -6.72 4.33
CA VAL A 72 -6.70 -7.81 4.56
C VAL A 72 -7.20 -7.77 6.01
N LEU A 73 -6.31 -7.49 6.95
CA LEU A 73 -6.71 -7.39 8.34
C LEU A 73 -7.67 -6.23 8.56
N ILE A 74 -7.42 -5.11 7.92
CA ILE A 74 -8.31 -3.98 8.01
C ILE A 74 -9.68 -4.31 7.44
N LEU A 75 -9.69 -4.99 6.31
CA LEU A 75 -10.95 -5.39 5.70
C LEU A 75 -11.75 -6.29 6.63
N GLY A 76 -11.06 -7.12 7.38
CA GLY A 76 -11.73 -7.98 8.33
C GLY A 76 -12.32 -7.24 9.50
N GLN A 77 -11.86 -6.01 9.75
CA GLN A 77 -12.41 -5.20 10.83
C GLN A 77 -13.60 -4.39 10.43
N LEU A 78 -13.82 -4.22 9.15
CA LEU A 78 -14.97 -3.45 8.70
C LEU A 78 -16.25 -4.25 8.87
N PRO A 79 -17.34 -3.56 9.21
CA PRO A 79 -18.60 -4.30 9.36
C PRO A 79 -19.04 -4.84 8.02
N ARG A 80 -19.62 -6.03 8.04
CA ARG A 80 -20.11 -6.61 6.85
C ARG A 80 -21.35 -5.93 6.43
N GLN A 81 -21.50 -5.74 5.17
CA GLN A 81 -22.72 -5.15 4.65
C GLN A 81 -23.78 -6.19 4.67
N PRO A 82 -24.86 -5.90 5.30
CA PRO A 82 -25.92 -6.86 5.33
C PRO A 82 -26.48 -7.01 3.99
N SER A 83 -26.86 -7.24 3.46
CA SER A 83 -27.36 -7.40 2.32
C SER A 83 -26.88 -7.23 1.31
N GLU A 84 -26.38 -7.07 1.26
CA GLU A 84 -25.99 -6.98 0.26
C GLU A 84 -26.41 -7.59 -0.22
#